data_831dbd666f7280e7ec359c447fe52edc
#
_entry.id   831dbd666f7280e7ec359c447fe52edc
#
_cell.length_a   1.000
_cell.length_b   1.000
_cell.length_c   1.000
_cell.angle_alpha   90.00
_cell.angle_beta   90.00
_cell.angle_gamma   90.00
#
_symmetry.space_group_name_H-M   'P 1'
#
loop_
_entity.id
_entity.type
_entity.pdbx_description
1 polymer ?
#
loop_
_entity_poly.entity_id
_entity_poly.type
_entity_poly.pdbx_seq_one_letter_code
_entity_poly.pdbx_strand_id
1 'polypeptide(L)'
;MIDINNTYTPGFCGMTECENWKLVFVTAAPVYGPLQEMKRHNDTDEAFVLIRGTATMYTLENDQVVSFPMENETVYNIRKGTWHHLHLQPDAFLIAAENSKMSPQNTERMPIHDHS
;
A
#
# COMPACT_ATOMS: atom_id res chain seq x y z
N MET A 1 13.17 26.01 8.45
CA MET A 1 12.38 26.03 7.21
C MET A 1 11.47 24.83 7.18
N ILE A 2 10.26 24.97 6.65
CA ILE A 2 9.28 23.90 6.56
C ILE A 2 8.81 23.81 5.12
N ASP A 3 8.83 22.59 4.57
CA ASP A 3 8.20 22.32 3.28
C ASP A 3 6.74 22.01 3.52
N ILE A 4 5.84 22.59 2.72
CA ILE A 4 4.40 22.39 2.87
C ILE A 4 3.87 21.82 1.55
N ASN A 5 3.36 20.58 1.60
CA ASN A 5 2.89 19.85 0.43
C ASN A 5 1.48 19.32 0.66
N ASN A 6 0.51 19.81 -0.11
CA ASN A 6 -0.87 19.37 0.03
C ASN A 6 -1.55 19.05 -1.31
N THR A 7 -0.78 19.00 -2.39
CA THR A 7 -1.31 18.69 -3.72
C THR A 7 -0.87 17.27 -4.10
N TYR A 8 -1.82 16.42 -4.45
CA TYR A 8 -1.51 15.04 -4.80
C TYR A 8 -2.43 14.54 -5.92
N THR A 9 -1.95 13.51 -6.62
CA THR A 9 -2.67 12.84 -7.70
C THR A 9 -3.24 11.51 -7.19
N PRO A 10 -4.26 10.96 -7.87
CA PRO A 10 -4.79 9.64 -7.48
C PRO A 10 -3.73 8.56 -7.49
N GLY A 11 -3.93 7.55 -6.64
CA GLY A 11 -3.02 6.43 -6.53
C GLY A 11 -1.94 6.67 -5.48
N PHE A 12 -0.75 6.19 -5.76
CA PHE A 12 0.41 6.28 -4.88
C PHE A 12 1.17 7.57 -5.19
N CYS A 13 1.13 8.52 -4.29
CA CYS A 13 1.73 9.83 -4.50
C CYS A 13 2.70 10.17 -3.37
N GLY A 14 4.01 10.17 -3.69
CA GLY A 14 5.03 10.58 -2.74
C GLY A 14 4.89 12.05 -2.39
N MET A 15 4.79 12.36 -1.11
CA MET A 15 4.58 13.73 -0.65
C MET A 15 5.85 14.39 -0.14
N THR A 16 6.69 13.63 0.55
CA THR A 16 7.99 14.13 1.04
C THR A 16 8.88 12.96 1.36
N GLU A 17 10.18 13.17 1.29
CA GLU A 17 11.14 12.13 1.66
C GLU A 17 12.42 12.75 2.21
N CYS A 18 13.11 11.95 3.02
CA CYS A 18 14.41 12.33 3.56
C CYS A 18 15.21 11.06 3.81
N GLU A 19 16.40 10.99 3.25
CA GLU A 19 17.34 9.88 3.46
C GLU A 19 16.71 8.49 3.26
N ASN A 20 16.22 7.89 4.34
CA ASN A 20 15.77 6.50 4.34
C ASN A 20 14.26 6.33 4.34
N TRP A 21 13.49 7.40 4.41
CA TRP A 21 12.03 7.30 4.49
C TRP A 21 11.33 8.23 3.52
N LYS A 22 10.13 7.85 3.14
CA LYS A 22 9.22 8.75 2.43
C LYS A 22 7.80 8.57 2.95
N LEU A 23 7.06 9.67 2.91
CA LEU A 23 5.66 9.71 3.30
C LEU A 23 4.83 9.85 2.04
N VAL A 24 3.80 9.03 1.93
CA VAL A 24 3.03 8.87 0.70
C VAL A 24 1.54 9.00 1.02
N PHE A 25 0.82 9.71 0.15
CA PHE A 25 -0.65 9.68 0.17
C PHE A 25 -1.11 8.65 -0.84
N VAL A 26 -2.10 7.84 -0.45
CA VAL A 26 -2.60 6.76 -1.29
C VAL A 26 -4.12 6.88 -1.40
N THR A 27 -4.60 6.99 -2.63
CA THR A 27 -6.02 7.08 -2.92
C THR A 27 -6.39 6.13 -4.04
N ALA A 28 -7.69 5.97 -4.30
CA ALA A 28 -8.17 5.04 -5.31
C ALA A 28 -7.59 5.34 -6.69
N ALA A 29 -7.21 4.28 -7.39
CA ALA A 29 -6.70 4.30 -8.75
C ALA A 29 -6.80 2.87 -9.31
N PRO A 30 -6.65 2.67 -10.63
CA PRO A 30 -6.77 1.31 -11.19
C PRO A 30 -5.86 0.27 -10.55
N VAL A 31 -4.64 0.65 -10.12
CA VAL A 31 -3.72 -0.27 -9.47
C VAL A 31 -4.26 -0.74 -8.10
N TYR A 32 -5.15 0.01 -7.48
CA TYR A 32 -5.78 -0.31 -6.21
C TYR A 32 -7.22 -0.79 -6.38
N GLY A 33 -7.50 -1.42 -7.50
CA GLY A 33 -8.81 -2.03 -7.77
C GLY A 33 -8.91 -3.44 -7.20
N PRO A 34 -9.86 -4.23 -7.73
CA PRO A 34 -10.02 -5.62 -7.31
C PRO A 34 -8.74 -6.42 -7.43
N LEU A 35 -8.61 -7.46 -6.62
CA LEU A 35 -7.41 -8.29 -6.59
C LEU A 35 -7.15 -8.96 -7.94
N GLN A 36 -6.01 -8.65 -8.55
CA GLN A 36 -5.54 -9.29 -9.78
C GLN A 36 -4.12 -9.80 -9.64
N GLU A 37 -3.34 -9.13 -8.81
CA GLU A 37 -1.97 -9.53 -8.49
C GLU A 37 -1.63 -9.10 -7.07
N MET A 38 -0.62 -9.74 -6.51
CA MET A 38 -0.03 -9.31 -5.26
C MET A 38 1.38 -8.83 -5.49
N LYS A 39 1.87 -7.99 -4.60
CA LYS A 39 3.23 -7.48 -4.61
C LYS A 39 3.91 -7.80 -3.30
N ARG A 40 5.23 -7.86 -3.33
CA ARG A 40 6.02 -7.89 -2.10
C ARG A 40 7.30 -7.08 -2.26
N HIS A 41 7.72 -6.51 -1.17
CA HIS A 41 8.98 -5.78 -1.08
C HIS A 41 9.90 -6.58 -0.17
N ASN A 42 11.05 -6.99 -0.71
CA ASN A 42 11.91 -7.93 0.00
C ASN A 42 12.97 -7.25 0.87
N ASP A 43 13.16 -5.95 0.70
CA ASP A 43 14.25 -5.23 1.36
C ASP A 43 13.79 -4.44 2.58
N THR A 44 12.51 -4.14 2.70
CA THR A 44 12.01 -3.26 3.76
C THR A 44 10.52 -3.48 4.02
N ASP A 45 10.09 -3.07 5.20
CA ASP A 45 8.68 -3.03 5.56
C ASP A 45 8.01 -1.82 4.91
N GLU A 46 6.68 -1.84 4.86
CA GLU A 46 5.87 -0.71 4.43
C GLU A 46 4.67 -0.60 5.37
N ALA A 47 4.40 0.60 5.89
CA ALA A 47 3.31 0.80 6.82
C ALA A 47 2.21 1.65 6.18
N PHE A 48 0.95 1.29 6.46
CA PHE A 48 -0.23 2.01 5.98
C PHE A 48 -1.13 2.38 7.15
N VAL A 49 -1.75 3.55 7.04
CA VAL A 49 -2.80 3.98 7.97
C VAL A 49 -3.99 4.44 7.14
N LEU A 50 -5.17 3.88 7.37
CA LEU A 50 -6.40 4.35 6.75
C LEU A 50 -6.91 5.55 7.55
N ILE A 51 -6.97 6.72 6.90
CA ILE A 51 -7.41 7.95 7.53
C ILE A 51 -8.92 8.13 7.40
N ARG A 52 -9.47 7.80 6.22
CA ARG A 52 -10.91 7.89 5.98
C ARG A 52 -11.32 6.97 4.83
N GLY A 53 -12.59 6.66 4.76
CA GLY A 53 -13.16 5.85 3.70
C GLY A 53 -13.03 4.36 3.96
N THR A 54 -13.09 3.57 2.89
CA THR A 54 -13.15 2.11 2.96
C THR A 54 -12.04 1.48 2.13
N ALA A 55 -11.33 0.54 2.71
CA ALA A 55 -10.26 -0.19 2.07
C ALA A 55 -10.21 -1.64 2.55
N THR A 56 -9.79 -2.54 1.67
CA THR A 56 -9.61 -3.96 1.99
C THR A 56 -8.15 -4.33 1.77
N MET A 57 -7.57 -5.01 2.74
CA MET A 57 -6.22 -5.55 2.68
C MET A 57 -6.29 -7.03 2.31
N TYR A 58 -5.43 -7.44 1.38
CA TYR A 58 -5.25 -8.85 0.99
C TYR A 58 -3.83 -9.26 1.32
N THR A 59 -3.69 -10.43 1.91
CA THR A 59 -2.38 -11.04 2.15
C THR A 59 -2.42 -12.51 1.73
N LEU A 60 -1.24 -13.09 1.53
CA LEU A 60 -1.12 -14.52 1.25
C LEU A 60 -0.52 -15.19 2.49
N GLU A 61 -1.27 -16.12 3.06
CA GLU A 61 -0.83 -16.85 4.25
C GLU A 61 -1.03 -18.35 4.00
N ASN A 62 0.04 -19.12 4.17
CA ASN A 62 0.01 -20.57 3.92
C ASN A 62 -0.59 -20.90 2.55
N ASP A 63 -0.17 -20.15 1.52
CA ASP A 63 -0.63 -20.29 0.14
C ASP A 63 -2.12 -19.99 -0.06
N GLN A 64 -2.76 -19.34 0.91
CA GLN A 64 -4.16 -18.95 0.80
C GLN A 64 -4.31 -17.44 0.87
N VAL A 65 -5.18 -16.91 0.02
CA VAL A 65 -5.51 -15.50 0.04
C VAL A 65 -6.40 -15.22 1.24
N VAL A 66 -5.98 -14.28 2.05
CA VAL A 66 -6.74 -13.82 3.22
C VAL A 66 -7.05 -12.34 3.00
N SER A 67 -8.27 -11.93 3.30
CA SER A 67 -8.66 -10.54 3.18
C SER A 67 -9.37 -10.07 4.44
N PHE A 68 -9.25 -8.78 4.72
CA PHE A 68 -9.95 -8.16 5.84
C PHE A 68 -10.17 -6.67 5.58
N PRO A 69 -11.26 -6.09 6.10
CA PRO A 69 -11.45 -4.66 6.00
C PRO A 69 -10.44 -3.94 6.88
N MET A 70 -9.87 -2.86 6.36
CA MET A 70 -9.00 -2.03 7.17
C MET A 70 -9.84 -1.16 8.09
N GLU A 71 -9.35 -0.96 9.30
CA GLU A 71 -9.96 -0.06 10.27
C GLU A 71 -9.26 1.28 10.25
N ASN A 72 -10.02 2.35 10.47
CA ASN A 72 -9.46 3.71 10.55
C ASN A 72 -8.49 3.82 11.72
N GLU A 73 -7.49 4.68 11.56
CA GLU A 73 -6.55 5.02 12.63
C GLU A 73 -5.81 3.82 13.19
N THR A 74 -5.60 2.81 12.36
CA THR A 74 -4.87 1.59 12.70
C THR A 74 -3.67 1.47 11.79
N VAL A 75 -2.51 1.17 12.35
CA VAL A 75 -1.29 0.99 11.58
C VAL A 75 -1.20 -0.46 11.13
N TYR A 76 -1.10 -0.66 9.81
CA TYR A 76 -0.88 -1.97 9.21
C TYR A 76 0.54 -1.99 8.66
N ASN A 77 1.43 -2.67 9.36
CA ASN A 77 2.81 -2.78 8.94
C ASN A 77 2.99 -4.06 8.12
N ILE A 78 3.24 -3.91 6.84
CA ILE A 78 3.50 -5.03 5.94
C ILE A 78 4.98 -5.35 6.05
N ARG A 79 5.30 -6.47 6.67
CA ARG A 79 6.70 -6.88 6.82
C ARG A 79 7.29 -7.25 5.47
N LYS A 80 8.59 -6.98 5.30
CA LYS A 80 9.30 -7.34 4.07
C LYS A 80 9.04 -8.79 3.71
N GLY A 81 8.87 -9.05 2.42
CA GLY A 81 8.61 -10.40 1.91
C GLY A 81 7.15 -10.83 1.97
N THR A 82 6.25 -10.01 2.49
CA THR A 82 4.83 -10.36 2.58
C THR A 82 4.11 -10.00 1.29
N TRP A 83 3.49 -11.00 0.65
CA TRP A 83 2.63 -10.77 -0.49
C TRP A 83 1.36 -10.07 -0.04
N HIS A 84 1.02 -8.95 -0.70
CA HIS A 84 -0.14 -8.14 -0.30
C HIS A 84 -0.74 -7.39 -1.47
N HIS A 85 -1.97 -6.92 -1.27
CA HIS A 85 -2.68 -6.03 -2.19
C HIS A 85 -3.67 -5.19 -1.40
N LEU A 86 -3.90 -3.97 -1.86
CA LEU A 86 -4.91 -3.05 -1.32
C LEU A 86 -6.00 -2.82 -2.36
N HIS A 87 -7.26 -2.97 -1.97
CA HIS A 87 -8.39 -2.55 -2.76
C HIS A 87 -9.02 -1.33 -2.09
N LEU A 88 -8.98 -0.20 -2.76
CA LEU A 88 -9.43 1.08 -2.23
C LEU A 88 -10.73 1.50 -2.89
N GLN A 89 -11.74 1.81 -2.07
CA GLN A 89 -12.96 2.44 -2.57
C GLN A 89 -12.68 3.90 -2.92
N PRO A 90 -13.54 4.55 -3.72
CA PRO A 90 -13.28 5.93 -4.18
C PRO A 90 -13.10 6.95 -3.04
N ASP A 91 -13.67 6.69 -1.86
CA ASP A 91 -13.58 7.59 -0.72
C ASP A 91 -12.37 7.33 0.17
N ALA A 92 -11.55 6.32 -0.14
CA ALA A 92 -10.44 5.93 0.71
C ALA A 92 -9.29 6.94 0.63
N PHE A 93 -8.73 7.25 1.79
CA PHE A 93 -7.51 8.05 1.90
C PHE A 93 -6.58 7.40 2.92
N LEU A 94 -5.40 7.02 2.48
CA LEU A 94 -4.40 6.39 3.32
C LEU A 94 -3.11 7.21 3.33
N ILE A 95 -2.37 7.08 4.43
CA ILE A 95 -1.01 7.54 4.51
C ILE A 95 -0.12 6.29 4.58
N ALA A 96 0.94 6.28 3.79
CA ALA A 96 1.93 5.21 3.81
C ALA A 96 3.30 5.78 4.15
N ALA A 97 4.05 5.00 4.93
CA ALA A 97 5.44 5.28 5.21
C ALA A 97 6.27 4.11 4.67
N GLU A 98 7.28 4.43 3.87
CA GLU A 98 8.13 3.40 3.30
C GLU A 98 9.57 3.87 3.18
N ASN A 99 10.47 2.93 2.91
CA ASN A 99 11.86 3.25 2.67
C ASN A 99 11.99 3.97 1.34
N SER A 100 12.78 5.04 1.30
CA SER A 100 12.95 5.85 0.09
C SER A 100 13.61 5.07 -1.05
N LYS A 101 14.24 3.94 -0.77
CA LYS A 101 14.87 3.08 -1.78
C LYS A 101 13.93 2.04 -2.38
N MET A 102 12.69 1.94 -1.88
CA MET A 102 11.71 1.04 -2.45
C MET A 102 11.39 1.46 -3.88
N SER A 103 11.45 0.52 -4.82
CA SER A 103 11.31 0.80 -6.24
C SER A 103 10.74 -0.40 -6.98
N PRO A 104 10.31 -0.25 -8.24
CA PRO A 104 9.86 -1.40 -9.04
C PRO A 104 10.93 -2.48 -9.21
N GLN A 105 12.24 -2.12 -9.17
CA GLN A 105 13.31 -3.07 -9.34
C GLN A 105 13.45 -4.04 -8.18
N ASN A 106 13.07 -3.63 -6.95
CA ASN A 106 13.12 -4.50 -5.78
C ASN A 106 11.72 -4.89 -5.29
N THR A 107 10.72 -4.77 -6.15
CA THR A 107 9.35 -5.19 -5.90
C THR A 107 9.02 -6.36 -6.80
N GLU A 108 8.58 -7.46 -6.21
CA GLU A 108 8.11 -8.61 -6.96
C GLU A 108 6.60 -8.57 -7.13
N ARG A 109 6.10 -9.14 -8.23
CA ARG A 109 4.69 -9.20 -8.55
C ARG A 109 4.30 -10.65 -8.84
N MET A 110 3.12 -11.03 -8.39
CA MET A 110 2.59 -12.37 -8.62
C MET A 110 1.13 -12.27 -9.04
N PRO A 111 0.79 -12.65 -10.27
CA PRO A 111 -0.62 -12.70 -10.70
C PRO A 111 -1.38 -13.69 -9.84
N ILE A 112 -2.61 -13.32 -9.50
CA ILE A 112 -3.52 -14.20 -8.78
C ILE A 112 -4.56 -14.70 -9.79
N HIS A 113 -4.49 -15.98 -10.10
CA HIS A 113 -5.42 -16.62 -11.02
C HIS A 113 -6.39 -17.44 -10.20
N ASP A 114 -7.64 -17.43 -10.61
CA ASP A 114 -8.65 -18.31 -10.07
C ASP A 114 -8.76 -18.29 -8.54
N HIS A 115 -9.70 -17.54 -8.04
CA HIS A 115 -10.01 -17.43 -6.62
C HIS A 115 -11.34 -18.06 -6.27
N SER A 116 -11.90 -18.73 -7.20
CA SER A 116 -13.17 -19.39 -6.97
C SER A 116 -13.01 -20.65 -6.18
#